data_55ff7bb5dea30ddf86e9660b06304e97
#
_entry.id   55ff7bb5dea30ddf86e9660b06304e97
#
_cell.length_a   1.000
_cell.length_b   1.000
_cell.length_c   1.000
_cell.angle_alpha   90.00
_cell.angle_beta   90.00
_cell.angle_gamma   90.00
#
_symmetry.space_group_name_H-M   'P 1'
#
loop_
_entity.id
_entity.type
_entity.pdbx_description
1 polymer ?
#
loop_
_entity_poly.entity_id
_entity_poly.type
_entity_poly.pdbx_seq_one_letter_code
_entity_poly.pdbx_strand_id
1 'polypeptide(L)'
;LTLGALGVFILWFCWFGFNGCSTVAMDSDAAVYSAGNIFVTTNLAAATATVATMIITWLRYRKPDISMTLNGSLAGLVAITAGCDMVSPAGAFFIGLIAAFVVVFGIEFIDKVCKIDDPVGAIGVHGMCGAAGTLLTGVFAVDGGLAYGGGFSFLGIQLLGVVSVILWVSVTMIITFHVLKHTIGLRASEEEETKGLDVTEHNLASSYADFMPMVFMGKAKEGAADTGVSVEKAVPVEHYPSAKPVSANVKLSKVVVIFNQARFTALKDALTELGVTGMTITQVMGCGTQNGHVNYLSLIHISEPTRHAQ
;
A
#
# COMPACT_ATOMS: atom_id res chain seq x y z
N LEU A 1 -4.46 5.55 1.61
CA LEU A 1 -4.63 5.22 0.19
C LEU A 1 -4.59 6.46 -0.71
N THR A 2 -5.28 7.56 -0.35
CA THR A 2 -5.30 8.82 -1.15
C THR A 2 -3.91 9.42 -1.34
N LEU A 3 -3.10 9.51 -0.27
CA LEU A 3 -1.71 9.96 -0.36
C LEU A 3 -0.84 9.00 -1.17
N GLY A 4 -1.08 7.68 -1.05
CA GLY A 4 -0.41 6.69 -1.89
C GLY A 4 -0.72 6.89 -3.37
N ALA A 5 -1.97 7.18 -3.72
CA ALA A 5 -2.35 7.50 -5.10
C ALA A 5 -1.65 8.76 -5.60
N LEU A 6 -1.63 9.84 -4.81
CA LEU A 6 -0.88 11.05 -5.14
C LEU A 6 0.61 10.74 -5.35
N GLY A 7 1.20 9.91 -4.48
CA GLY A 7 2.59 9.46 -4.61
C GLY A 7 2.85 8.73 -5.93
N VAL A 8 1.94 7.86 -6.37
CA VAL A 8 2.05 7.17 -7.66
C VAL A 8 1.99 8.14 -8.83
N PHE A 9 1.11 9.15 -8.80
CA PHE A 9 1.07 10.18 -9.85
C PHE A 9 2.38 10.98 -9.92
N ILE A 10 2.94 11.36 -8.77
CA ILE A 10 4.23 12.06 -8.71
C ILE A 10 5.34 11.15 -9.26
N LEU A 11 5.39 9.89 -8.84
CA LEU A 11 6.39 8.92 -9.32
C LEU A 11 6.27 8.69 -10.82
N TRP A 12 5.06 8.54 -11.36
CA TRP A 12 4.86 8.36 -12.79
C TRP A 12 5.35 9.57 -13.58
N PHE A 13 4.99 10.77 -13.15
CA PHE A 13 5.47 12.00 -13.77
C PHE A 13 7.00 12.11 -13.73
N CYS A 14 7.61 11.87 -12.57
CA CYS A 14 9.06 11.90 -12.42
C CYS A 14 9.77 10.78 -13.19
N TRP A 15 9.08 9.70 -13.51
CA TRP A 15 9.65 8.58 -14.28
C TRP A 15 9.97 8.95 -15.73
N PHE A 16 9.26 9.91 -16.31
CA PHE A 16 9.67 10.49 -17.59
C PHE A 16 11.06 11.13 -17.50
N GLY A 17 11.34 11.83 -16.41
CA GLY A 17 12.69 12.34 -16.14
C GLY A 17 13.69 11.20 -15.90
N PHE A 18 13.31 10.21 -15.09
CA PHE A 18 14.19 9.07 -14.79
C PHE A 18 14.62 8.32 -16.06
N ASN A 19 13.68 7.89 -16.88
CA ASN A 19 13.98 7.16 -18.10
C ASN A 19 14.50 8.11 -19.22
N GLY A 20 13.84 9.24 -19.45
CA GLY A 20 14.20 10.16 -20.53
C GLY A 20 15.56 10.84 -20.37
N CYS A 21 15.90 11.25 -19.13
CA CYS A 21 17.22 11.83 -18.85
C CYS A 21 18.35 10.81 -18.88
N SER A 22 18.05 9.50 -18.93
CA SER A 22 19.07 8.45 -19.11
C SER A 22 19.73 8.48 -20.48
N THR A 23 19.22 9.28 -21.43
CA THR A 23 19.93 9.60 -22.68
C THR A 23 21.22 10.41 -22.43
N VAL A 24 21.32 11.06 -21.25
CA VAL A 24 22.47 11.87 -20.79
C VAL A 24 22.75 13.10 -21.67
N ALA A 25 22.19 13.20 -22.86
CA ALA A 25 22.32 14.31 -23.79
C ALA A 25 20.99 14.62 -24.49
N MET A 26 20.78 15.90 -24.82
CA MET A 26 19.63 16.41 -25.58
C MET A 26 20.13 17.42 -26.66
N ASP A 27 21.35 17.25 -27.11
CA ASP A 27 22.10 18.19 -27.97
C ASP A 27 22.03 17.86 -29.46
N SER A 28 21.28 16.81 -29.81
CA SER A 28 21.09 16.38 -31.21
C SER A 28 19.66 15.90 -31.46
N ASP A 29 19.23 15.97 -32.73
CA ASP A 29 17.90 15.46 -33.13
C ASP A 29 17.72 13.97 -32.78
N ALA A 30 18.80 13.19 -32.89
CA ALA A 30 18.78 11.77 -32.52
C ALA A 30 18.53 11.57 -31.03
N ALA A 31 19.17 12.35 -30.15
CA ALA A 31 18.96 12.29 -28.70
C ALA A 31 17.55 12.72 -28.32
N VAL A 32 17.03 13.79 -28.93
CA VAL A 32 15.66 14.27 -28.73
C VAL A 32 14.64 13.23 -29.19
N TYR A 33 14.86 12.61 -30.34
CA TYR A 33 13.99 11.53 -30.84
C TYR A 33 14.01 10.31 -29.92
N SER A 34 15.18 9.89 -29.45
CA SER A 34 15.32 8.80 -28.49
C SER A 34 14.56 9.09 -27.19
N ALA A 35 14.72 10.28 -26.62
CA ALA A 35 13.98 10.69 -25.44
C ALA A 35 12.45 10.69 -25.69
N GLY A 36 11.98 11.15 -26.82
CA GLY A 36 10.58 11.11 -27.22
C GLY A 36 10.04 9.67 -27.28
N ASN A 37 10.82 8.75 -27.87
CA ASN A 37 10.47 7.33 -27.90
C ASN A 37 10.41 6.72 -26.48
N ILE A 38 11.39 7.05 -25.62
CA ILE A 38 11.43 6.63 -24.20
C ILE A 38 10.18 7.08 -23.45
N PHE A 39 9.71 8.32 -23.69
CA PHE A 39 8.48 8.80 -23.06
C PHE A 39 7.26 7.98 -23.51
N VAL A 40 7.16 7.64 -24.78
CA VAL A 40 6.06 6.82 -25.31
C VAL A 40 6.10 5.40 -24.73
N THR A 41 7.24 4.73 -24.76
CA THR A 41 7.38 3.35 -24.25
C THR A 41 7.14 3.28 -22.74
N THR A 42 7.68 4.24 -21.99
CA THR A 42 7.49 4.37 -20.54
C THR A 42 6.00 4.54 -20.19
N ASN A 43 5.34 5.50 -20.84
CA ASN A 43 3.92 5.75 -20.58
C ASN A 43 3.03 4.57 -20.97
N LEU A 44 3.32 3.96 -22.11
CA LEU A 44 2.53 2.85 -22.63
C LEU A 44 2.62 1.62 -21.74
N ALA A 45 3.80 1.26 -21.28
CA ALA A 45 3.98 0.12 -20.35
C ALA A 45 3.28 0.37 -19.01
N ALA A 46 3.41 1.57 -18.45
CA ALA A 46 2.74 1.95 -17.20
C ALA A 46 1.21 1.90 -17.35
N ALA A 47 0.66 2.51 -18.39
CA ALA A 47 -0.77 2.53 -18.65
C ALA A 47 -1.33 1.11 -18.87
N THR A 48 -0.64 0.29 -19.68
CA THR A 48 -1.02 -1.09 -19.92
C THR A 48 -1.03 -1.91 -18.64
N ALA A 49 0.04 -1.80 -17.83
CA ALA A 49 0.12 -2.51 -16.55
C ALA A 49 -0.96 -2.08 -15.59
N THR A 50 -1.28 -0.78 -15.51
CA THR A 50 -2.37 -0.24 -14.69
C THR A 50 -3.71 -0.88 -15.05
N VAL A 51 -4.07 -0.80 -16.32
CA VAL A 51 -5.38 -1.31 -16.82
C VAL A 51 -5.44 -2.84 -16.67
N ALA A 52 -4.37 -3.54 -17.05
CA ALA A 52 -4.31 -4.99 -16.92
C ALA A 52 -4.42 -5.44 -15.45
N THR A 53 -3.71 -4.79 -14.53
CA THR A 53 -3.80 -5.09 -13.09
C THR A 53 -5.20 -4.85 -12.55
N MET A 54 -5.84 -3.74 -12.93
CA MET A 54 -7.22 -3.46 -12.57
C MET A 54 -8.18 -4.57 -13.07
N ILE A 55 -8.03 -5.03 -14.31
CA ILE A 55 -8.85 -6.10 -14.86
C ILE A 55 -8.57 -7.44 -14.15
N ILE A 56 -7.29 -7.80 -13.95
CA ILE A 56 -6.92 -9.05 -13.28
C ILE A 56 -7.50 -9.10 -11.87
N THR A 57 -7.36 -8.02 -11.10
CA THR A 57 -7.88 -7.94 -9.73
C THR A 57 -9.41 -7.96 -9.73
N TRP A 58 -10.06 -7.29 -10.69
CA TRP A 58 -11.52 -7.33 -10.82
C TRP A 58 -12.04 -8.75 -11.08
N LEU A 59 -11.42 -9.46 -12.01
CA LEU A 59 -11.82 -10.85 -12.32
C LEU A 59 -11.55 -11.77 -11.11
N ARG A 60 -10.43 -11.57 -10.40
CA ARG A 60 -9.98 -12.44 -9.33
C ARG A 60 -10.71 -12.18 -8.00
N TYR A 61 -10.90 -10.91 -7.64
CA TYR A 61 -11.47 -10.50 -6.35
C TYR A 61 -12.91 -9.99 -6.46
N ARG A 62 -13.50 -10.05 -7.64
CA ARG A 62 -14.86 -9.53 -7.94
C ARG A 62 -15.00 -8.02 -7.79
N LYS A 63 -13.94 -7.32 -7.45
CA LYS A 63 -13.81 -5.86 -7.34
C LYS A 63 -12.42 -5.46 -7.76
N PRO A 64 -12.25 -4.33 -8.46
CA PRO A 64 -10.93 -3.80 -8.73
C PRO A 64 -10.28 -3.39 -7.41
N ASP A 65 -9.05 -3.83 -7.19
CA ASP A 65 -8.26 -3.44 -6.01
C ASP A 65 -7.44 -2.19 -6.35
N ILE A 66 -7.70 -1.10 -5.62
CA ILE A 66 -7.05 0.19 -5.89
C ILE A 66 -5.56 0.13 -5.52
N SER A 67 -5.21 -0.48 -4.40
CA SER A 67 -3.81 -0.58 -3.95
C SER A 67 -2.99 -1.39 -4.95
N MET A 68 -3.53 -2.54 -5.37
CA MET A 68 -2.90 -3.38 -6.38
C MET A 68 -2.82 -2.68 -7.75
N THR A 69 -3.85 -1.92 -8.14
CA THR A 69 -3.85 -1.15 -9.39
C THR A 69 -2.77 -0.06 -9.39
N LEU A 70 -2.56 0.62 -8.26
CA LEU A 70 -1.47 1.57 -8.06
C LEU A 70 -0.10 0.88 -8.15
N ASN A 71 0.04 -0.28 -7.53
CA ASN A 71 1.25 -1.10 -7.68
C ASN A 71 1.45 -1.58 -9.12
N GLY A 72 0.38 -1.85 -9.85
CA GLY A 72 0.43 -2.17 -11.29
C GLY A 72 1.03 -1.04 -12.13
N SER A 73 0.67 0.21 -11.81
CA SER A 73 1.25 1.38 -12.47
C SER A 73 2.77 1.43 -12.28
N LEU A 74 3.22 1.27 -11.03
CA LEU A 74 4.64 1.26 -10.70
C LEU A 74 5.36 0.04 -11.30
N ALA A 75 4.71 -1.13 -11.29
CA ALA A 75 5.26 -2.35 -11.89
C ALA A 75 5.55 -2.18 -13.40
N GLY A 76 4.63 -1.52 -14.12
CA GLY A 76 4.84 -1.19 -15.54
C GLY A 76 6.01 -0.24 -15.74
N LEU A 77 6.11 0.80 -14.91
CA LEU A 77 7.24 1.75 -14.93
C LEU A 77 8.57 1.05 -14.65
N VAL A 78 8.62 0.22 -13.63
CA VAL A 78 9.83 -0.55 -13.26
C VAL A 78 10.22 -1.52 -14.36
N ALA A 79 9.27 -2.29 -14.89
CA ALA A 79 9.56 -3.32 -15.89
C ALA A 79 10.07 -2.73 -17.22
N ILE A 80 9.59 -1.55 -17.62
CA ILE A 80 10.05 -0.92 -18.88
C ILE A 80 11.42 -0.24 -18.75
N THR A 81 11.84 0.09 -17.53
CA THR A 81 13.00 0.94 -17.30
C THR A 81 14.28 0.39 -17.93
N ALA A 82 14.49 -0.93 -17.88
CA ALA A 82 15.71 -1.56 -18.43
C ALA A 82 15.80 -1.51 -19.97
N GLY A 83 14.66 -1.41 -20.65
CA GLY A 83 14.61 -1.48 -22.12
C GLY A 83 13.84 -0.34 -22.77
N CYS A 84 13.61 0.77 -22.06
CA CYS A 84 12.73 1.85 -22.52
C CYS A 84 13.17 2.49 -23.84
N ASP A 85 14.46 2.49 -24.13
CA ASP A 85 15.08 3.00 -25.38
C ASP A 85 15.27 1.91 -26.45
N MET A 86 15.20 0.64 -26.07
CA MET A 86 15.56 -0.49 -26.92
C MET A 86 14.33 -1.21 -27.51
N VAL A 87 13.14 -1.02 -26.91
CA VAL A 87 11.92 -1.74 -27.34
C VAL A 87 11.02 -0.85 -28.18
N SER A 88 10.24 -1.48 -29.06
CA SER A 88 9.17 -0.80 -29.79
C SER A 88 7.98 -0.50 -28.86
N PRO A 89 7.05 0.39 -29.26
CA PRO A 89 5.80 0.59 -28.50
C PRO A 89 5.00 -0.71 -28.31
N ALA A 90 5.01 -1.62 -29.28
CA ALA A 90 4.38 -2.94 -29.13
C ALA A 90 5.10 -3.78 -28.06
N GLY A 91 6.43 -3.78 -28.04
CA GLY A 91 7.22 -4.42 -26.97
C GLY A 91 6.89 -3.85 -25.58
N ALA A 92 6.80 -2.52 -25.49
CA ALA A 92 6.42 -1.84 -24.24
C ALA A 92 5.01 -2.23 -23.75
N PHE A 93 4.07 -2.37 -24.66
CA PHE A 93 2.72 -2.89 -24.33
C PHE A 93 2.78 -4.28 -23.70
N PHE A 94 3.51 -5.22 -24.32
CA PHE A 94 3.64 -6.58 -23.78
C PHE A 94 4.43 -6.63 -22.49
N ILE A 95 5.47 -5.80 -22.33
CA ILE A 95 6.19 -5.66 -21.05
C ILE A 95 5.24 -5.22 -19.95
N GLY A 96 4.43 -4.19 -20.18
CA GLY A 96 3.43 -3.72 -19.22
C GLY A 96 2.38 -4.78 -18.88
N LEU A 97 1.90 -5.51 -19.89
CA LEU A 97 0.94 -6.61 -19.69
C LEU A 97 1.53 -7.72 -18.82
N ILE A 98 2.75 -8.15 -19.10
CA ILE A 98 3.45 -9.19 -18.31
C ILE A 98 3.73 -8.68 -16.90
N ALA A 99 4.14 -7.42 -16.74
CA ALA A 99 4.37 -6.81 -15.43
C ALA A 99 3.10 -6.84 -14.55
N ALA A 100 1.92 -6.66 -15.14
CA ALA A 100 0.65 -6.76 -14.41
C ALA A 100 0.43 -8.16 -13.81
N PHE A 101 0.75 -9.21 -14.55
CA PHE A 101 0.68 -10.58 -14.02
C PHE A 101 1.75 -10.81 -12.94
N VAL A 102 2.99 -10.39 -13.21
CA VAL A 102 4.10 -10.56 -12.26
C VAL A 102 3.80 -9.88 -10.94
N VAL A 103 3.30 -8.64 -10.94
CA VAL A 103 3.03 -7.91 -9.70
C VAL A 103 1.88 -8.52 -8.90
N VAL A 104 0.76 -8.88 -9.55
CA VAL A 104 -0.40 -9.45 -8.83
C VAL A 104 -0.05 -10.78 -8.21
N PHE A 105 0.49 -11.71 -9.00
CA PHE A 105 0.83 -13.04 -8.51
C PHE A 105 2.10 -13.04 -7.66
N GLY A 106 3.04 -12.12 -7.92
CA GLY A 106 4.25 -11.96 -7.15
C GLY A 106 3.98 -11.48 -5.73
N ILE A 107 3.18 -10.42 -5.56
CA ILE A 107 2.78 -9.92 -4.23
C ILE A 107 2.02 -11.02 -3.47
N GLU A 108 1.06 -11.69 -4.11
CA GLU A 108 0.36 -12.80 -3.46
C GLU A 108 1.28 -13.95 -3.06
N PHE A 109 2.27 -14.27 -3.87
CA PHE A 109 3.25 -15.31 -3.58
C PHE A 109 4.12 -14.92 -2.37
N ILE A 110 4.64 -13.71 -2.33
CA ILE A 110 5.46 -13.20 -1.22
C ILE A 110 4.65 -13.22 0.09
N ASP A 111 3.43 -12.70 0.06
CA ASP A 111 2.56 -12.60 1.24
C ASP A 111 2.06 -13.98 1.69
N LYS A 112 1.43 -14.76 0.79
CA LYS A 112 0.69 -15.98 1.16
C LYS A 112 1.57 -17.22 1.26
N VAL A 113 2.61 -17.33 0.41
CA VAL A 113 3.46 -18.52 0.33
C VAL A 113 4.74 -18.33 1.10
N CYS A 114 5.47 -17.25 0.83
CA CYS A 114 6.71 -16.94 1.53
C CYS A 114 6.47 -16.41 2.95
N LYS A 115 5.28 -15.87 3.21
CA LYS A 115 4.90 -15.23 4.49
C LYS A 115 5.89 -14.14 4.90
N ILE A 116 6.35 -13.37 3.92
CA ILE A 116 7.23 -12.23 4.11
C ILE A 116 6.35 -10.99 4.13
N ASP A 117 6.54 -10.16 5.16
CA ASP A 117 5.84 -8.89 5.31
C ASP A 117 6.36 -7.88 4.28
N ASP A 118 5.53 -7.57 3.29
CA ASP A 118 5.80 -6.60 2.23
C ASP A 118 4.59 -5.65 2.11
N PRO A 119 4.40 -4.74 3.08
CA PRO A 119 3.16 -3.97 3.26
C PRO A 119 2.81 -3.07 2.08
N VAL A 120 3.80 -2.67 1.29
CA VAL A 120 3.61 -1.82 0.10
C VAL A 120 3.84 -2.55 -1.22
N GLY A 121 4.17 -3.84 -1.17
CA GLY A 121 4.45 -4.64 -2.36
C GLY A 121 5.78 -4.32 -3.03
N ALA A 122 6.77 -3.82 -2.27
CA ALA A 122 8.07 -3.40 -2.82
C ALA A 122 8.84 -4.55 -3.47
N ILE A 123 8.80 -5.75 -2.90
CA ILE A 123 9.45 -6.94 -3.47
C ILE A 123 8.81 -7.30 -4.80
N GLY A 124 7.47 -7.33 -4.84
CA GLY A 124 6.71 -7.62 -6.06
C GLY A 124 6.95 -6.59 -7.16
N VAL A 125 6.85 -5.30 -6.82
CA VAL A 125 6.99 -4.19 -7.78
C VAL A 125 8.44 -4.02 -8.23
N HIS A 126 9.39 -3.86 -7.31
CA HIS A 126 10.77 -3.52 -7.68
C HIS A 126 11.63 -4.76 -7.92
N GLY A 127 11.59 -5.74 -7.02
CA GLY A 127 12.40 -6.96 -7.15
C GLY A 127 11.94 -7.84 -8.32
N MET A 128 10.67 -8.25 -8.32
CA MET A 128 10.18 -9.20 -9.32
C MET A 128 9.95 -8.55 -10.68
N CYS A 129 9.29 -7.39 -10.75
CA CYS A 129 9.06 -6.72 -12.03
C CYS A 129 10.33 -6.10 -12.60
N GLY A 130 11.31 -5.69 -11.76
CA GLY A 130 12.61 -5.23 -12.25
C GLY A 130 13.41 -6.35 -12.89
N ALA A 131 13.49 -7.52 -12.24
CA ALA A 131 14.14 -8.71 -12.82
C ALA A 131 13.42 -9.16 -14.10
N ALA A 132 12.08 -9.25 -14.07
CA ALA A 132 11.29 -9.62 -15.24
C ALA A 132 11.47 -8.64 -16.39
N GLY A 133 11.44 -7.32 -16.13
CA GLY A 133 11.63 -6.28 -17.15
C GLY A 133 13.00 -6.34 -17.81
N THR A 134 14.05 -6.58 -17.03
CA THR A 134 15.40 -6.78 -17.55
C THR A 134 15.48 -7.99 -18.48
N LEU A 135 14.87 -9.12 -18.11
CA LEU A 135 14.78 -10.29 -18.98
C LEU A 135 13.94 -10.02 -20.24
N LEU A 136 12.81 -9.30 -20.08
CA LEU A 136 11.94 -8.94 -21.19
C LEU A 136 12.59 -7.98 -22.18
N THR A 137 13.57 -7.18 -21.75
CA THR A 137 14.44 -6.41 -22.66
C THR A 137 15.18 -7.34 -23.59
N GLY A 138 15.75 -8.44 -23.08
CA GLY A 138 16.39 -9.47 -23.90
C GLY A 138 15.44 -10.18 -24.89
N VAL A 139 14.12 -10.13 -24.60
CA VAL A 139 13.09 -10.67 -25.49
C VAL A 139 12.65 -9.65 -26.54
N PHE A 140 12.30 -8.41 -26.12
CA PHE A 140 11.60 -7.43 -26.94
C PHE A 140 12.47 -6.30 -27.48
N ALA A 141 13.79 -6.29 -27.22
CA ALA A 141 14.67 -5.32 -27.86
C ALA A 141 14.60 -5.45 -29.39
N VAL A 142 14.47 -4.33 -30.08
CA VAL A 142 14.38 -4.31 -31.55
C VAL A 142 15.64 -4.85 -32.17
N ASP A 143 16.81 -4.45 -31.61
CA ASP A 143 18.09 -4.94 -32.02
C ASP A 143 18.56 -6.07 -31.08
N GLY A 144 18.68 -7.26 -31.62
CA GLY A 144 19.22 -8.44 -30.90
C GLY A 144 18.26 -9.15 -29.95
N GLY A 145 17.02 -8.68 -29.83
CA GLY A 145 16.01 -9.34 -29.01
C GLY A 145 15.50 -10.66 -29.62
N LEU A 146 15.14 -11.58 -28.75
CA LEU A 146 14.66 -12.91 -29.17
C LEU A 146 13.45 -12.83 -30.11
N ALA A 147 12.49 -11.95 -29.85
CA ALA A 147 11.29 -11.77 -30.66
C ALA A 147 11.56 -11.20 -32.06
N TYR A 148 12.71 -10.58 -32.25
CA TYR A 148 13.16 -10.01 -33.53
C TYR A 148 14.23 -10.86 -34.23
N GLY A 149 14.43 -12.12 -33.77
CA GLY A 149 15.33 -13.07 -34.41
C GLY A 149 16.78 -12.96 -33.96
N GLY A 150 17.11 -12.18 -32.91
CA GLY A 150 18.47 -12.04 -32.37
C GLY A 150 19.00 -13.25 -31.59
N GLY A 151 18.18 -14.31 -31.44
CA GLY A 151 18.57 -15.52 -30.71
C GLY A 151 18.63 -15.30 -29.20
N PHE A 152 19.24 -16.27 -28.50
CA PHE A 152 19.26 -16.28 -27.03
C PHE A 152 20.44 -15.52 -26.41
N SER A 153 21.35 -14.98 -27.22
CA SER A 153 22.58 -14.36 -26.70
C SER A 153 22.29 -13.16 -25.81
N PHE A 154 21.47 -12.23 -26.28
CA PHE A 154 21.13 -11.03 -25.51
C PHE A 154 20.33 -11.37 -24.26
N LEU A 155 19.34 -12.25 -24.37
CA LEU A 155 18.57 -12.73 -23.22
C LEU A 155 19.49 -13.42 -22.18
N GLY A 156 20.48 -14.20 -22.62
CA GLY A 156 21.46 -14.82 -21.75
C GLY A 156 22.33 -13.81 -20.99
N ILE A 157 22.70 -12.71 -21.64
CA ILE A 157 23.43 -11.61 -20.99
C ILE A 157 22.54 -10.93 -19.94
N GLN A 158 21.28 -10.65 -20.25
CA GLN A 158 20.34 -10.07 -19.30
C GLN A 158 20.13 -11.01 -18.08
N LEU A 159 19.99 -12.30 -18.32
CA LEU A 159 19.88 -13.30 -17.23
C LEU A 159 21.12 -13.30 -16.33
N LEU A 160 22.32 -13.28 -16.93
CA LEU A 160 23.57 -13.20 -16.19
C LEU A 160 23.63 -11.94 -15.33
N GLY A 161 23.21 -10.79 -15.88
CA GLY A 161 23.12 -9.52 -15.16
C GLY A 161 22.18 -9.59 -13.97
N VAL A 162 20.95 -10.10 -14.17
CA VAL A 162 19.95 -10.26 -13.11
C VAL A 162 20.48 -11.17 -11.99
N VAL A 163 21.03 -12.33 -12.33
CA VAL A 163 21.59 -13.26 -11.34
C VAL A 163 22.74 -12.63 -10.57
N SER A 164 23.64 -11.93 -11.26
CA SER A 164 24.79 -11.26 -10.63
C SER A 164 24.34 -10.19 -9.62
N VAL A 165 23.33 -9.39 -9.99
CA VAL A 165 22.77 -8.36 -9.09
C VAL A 165 22.07 -9.01 -7.90
N ILE A 166 21.25 -10.04 -8.11
CA ILE A 166 20.59 -10.77 -7.04
C ILE A 166 21.60 -11.30 -6.02
N LEU A 167 22.66 -11.97 -6.51
CA LEU A 167 23.70 -12.54 -5.64
C LEU A 167 24.42 -11.44 -4.86
N TRP A 168 24.85 -10.38 -5.56
CA TRP A 168 25.57 -9.28 -4.93
C TRP A 168 24.73 -8.59 -3.84
N VAL A 169 23.50 -8.19 -4.19
CA VAL A 169 22.61 -7.49 -3.28
C VAL A 169 22.23 -8.39 -2.09
N SER A 170 21.93 -9.67 -2.33
CA SER A 170 21.59 -10.59 -1.25
C SER A 170 22.73 -10.73 -0.25
N VAL A 171 23.96 -10.96 -0.72
CA VAL A 171 25.12 -11.13 0.17
C VAL A 171 25.39 -9.83 0.95
N THR A 172 25.47 -8.69 0.26
CA THR A 172 25.79 -7.42 0.90
C THR A 172 24.71 -6.99 1.89
N MET A 173 23.42 -7.14 1.55
CA MET A 173 22.31 -6.77 2.42
C MET A 173 22.18 -7.70 3.63
N ILE A 174 22.38 -9.01 3.48
CA ILE A 174 22.40 -9.94 4.61
C ILE A 174 23.48 -9.51 5.61
N ILE A 175 24.70 -9.22 5.14
CA ILE A 175 25.79 -8.73 6.01
C ILE A 175 25.39 -7.42 6.69
N THR A 176 24.89 -6.45 5.90
CA THR A 176 24.50 -5.12 6.41
C THR A 176 23.44 -5.22 7.50
N PHE A 177 22.35 -5.94 7.21
CA PHE A 177 21.26 -6.08 8.17
C PHE A 177 21.66 -6.91 9.40
N HIS A 178 22.55 -7.88 9.22
CA HIS A 178 23.09 -8.62 10.37
C HIS A 178 23.90 -7.71 11.29
N VAL A 179 24.76 -6.85 10.74
CA VAL A 179 25.53 -5.87 11.51
C VAL A 179 24.58 -4.88 12.21
N LEU A 180 23.62 -4.31 11.50
CA LEU A 180 22.65 -3.38 12.09
C LEU A 180 21.85 -4.01 13.23
N LYS A 181 21.41 -5.25 13.07
CA LYS A 181 20.65 -5.98 14.09
C LYS A 181 21.43 -6.12 15.40
N HIS A 182 22.76 -6.29 15.32
CA HIS A 182 23.61 -6.54 16.49
C HIS A 182 24.27 -5.27 17.05
N THR A 183 24.10 -4.13 16.40
CA THR A 183 24.68 -2.85 16.84
C THR A 183 23.61 -1.88 17.34
N ILE A 184 22.81 -1.34 16.45
CA ILE A 184 21.81 -0.30 16.78
C ILE A 184 20.39 -0.85 16.88
N GLY A 185 20.17 -2.12 16.56
CA GLY A 185 18.83 -2.70 16.42
C GLY A 185 18.25 -2.51 15.03
N LEU A 186 17.38 -3.41 14.64
CA LEU A 186 16.73 -3.39 13.30
C LEU A 186 15.22 -3.21 13.38
N ARG A 187 14.62 -3.51 14.52
CA ARG A 187 13.17 -3.50 14.70
C ARG A 187 12.80 -2.70 15.93
N ALA A 188 11.73 -1.95 15.84
CA ALA A 188 11.12 -1.29 16.98
C ALA A 188 10.69 -2.32 18.04
N SER A 189 10.62 -1.91 19.29
CA SER A 189 10.11 -2.77 20.37
C SER A 189 8.61 -3.03 20.20
N GLU A 190 8.10 -4.10 20.78
CA GLU A 190 6.67 -4.44 20.75
C GLU A 190 5.81 -3.31 21.35
N GLU A 191 6.32 -2.62 22.35
CA GLU A 191 5.65 -1.47 22.96
C GLU A 191 5.54 -0.29 21.98
N GLU A 192 6.61 0.02 21.25
CA GLU A 192 6.62 1.08 20.23
C GLU A 192 5.73 0.73 19.06
N GLU A 193 5.75 -0.52 18.57
CA GLU A 193 4.84 -0.97 17.51
C GLU A 193 3.37 -0.85 17.94
N THR A 194 3.06 -1.16 19.20
CA THR A 194 1.70 -1.06 19.74
C THR A 194 1.25 0.39 19.92
N LYS A 195 2.13 1.27 20.38
CA LYS A 195 1.83 2.71 20.55
C LYS A 195 1.78 3.45 19.23
N GLY A 196 2.50 2.96 18.22
CA GLY A 196 2.70 3.60 16.93
C GLY A 196 4.00 4.40 16.86
N LEU A 197 4.73 4.20 15.76
CA LEU A 197 6.05 4.82 15.55
C LEU A 197 5.98 6.34 15.35
N ASP A 198 4.84 6.86 14.88
CA ASP A 198 4.65 8.30 14.75
C ASP A 198 4.87 9.05 16.08
N VAL A 199 4.40 8.45 17.20
CA VAL A 199 4.56 9.05 18.53
C VAL A 199 5.97 8.86 19.05
N THR A 200 6.52 7.66 18.92
CA THR A 200 7.80 7.29 19.55
C THR A 200 9.01 7.86 18.80
N GLU A 201 8.96 7.90 17.48
CA GLU A 201 10.09 8.38 16.66
C GLU A 201 9.97 9.86 16.29
N HIS A 202 8.74 10.36 16.09
CA HIS A 202 8.51 11.70 15.54
C HIS A 202 7.77 12.63 16.50
N ASN A 203 7.34 12.14 17.65
CA ASN A 203 6.52 12.90 18.62
C ASN A 203 5.24 13.48 17.97
N LEU A 204 4.67 12.77 17.01
CA LEU A 204 3.45 13.14 16.30
C LEU A 204 2.31 12.23 16.75
N ALA A 205 1.14 12.78 17.03
CA ALA A 205 -0.05 12.00 17.35
C ALA A 205 -0.46 11.07 16.18
N SER A 206 -0.20 11.50 14.96
CA SER A 206 -0.35 10.75 13.72
C SER A 206 0.38 11.49 12.59
N SER A 207 1.05 10.76 11.69
CA SER A 207 1.66 11.35 10.49
C SER A 207 0.62 11.95 9.53
N TYR A 208 -0.65 11.62 9.70
CA TYR A 208 -1.78 12.15 8.92
C TYR A 208 -2.61 13.19 9.67
N ALA A 209 -2.18 13.63 10.85
CA ALA A 209 -2.93 14.56 11.68
C ALA A 209 -3.26 15.86 10.94
N ASP A 210 -2.32 16.37 10.17
CA ASP A 210 -2.48 17.61 9.39
C ASP A 210 -3.35 17.44 8.13
N PHE A 211 -3.55 16.21 7.67
CA PHE A 211 -4.39 15.88 6.52
C PHE A 211 -5.81 15.46 6.92
N MET A 212 -6.04 15.23 8.19
CA MET A 212 -7.39 15.03 8.69
C MET A 212 -8.10 16.40 8.71
N PRO A 213 -9.35 16.53 8.22
CA PRO A 213 -10.10 17.76 8.42
C PRO A 213 -10.05 18.14 9.90
N MET A 214 -9.87 19.42 10.21
CA MET A 214 -9.71 19.92 11.60
C MET A 214 -10.87 19.55 12.53
N VAL A 215 -11.92 18.97 12.02
CA VAL A 215 -13.04 18.36 12.76
C VAL A 215 -12.57 17.20 13.67
N PHE A 216 -11.45 16.55 13.34
CA PHE A 216 -10.86 15.47 14.15
C PHE A 216 -9.91 15.96 15.24
N MET A 217 -9.39 17.16 15.10
CA MET A 217 -8.57 17.80 16.11
C MET A 217 -9.41 18.75 16.95
N GLY A 218 -10.34 18.22 17.71
CA GLY A 218 -10.82 18.94 18.89
C GLY A 218 -9.60 19.20 19.76
N LYS A 219 -9.18 20.49 19.87
CA LYS A 219 -8.14 20.91 20.81
C LYS A 219 -8.39 20.19 22.12
N ALA A 220 -7.50 19.30 22.51
CA ALA A 220 -7.38 18.92 23.88
C ALA A 220 -7.05 20.21 24.63
N LYS A 221 -8.05 20.91 25.12
CA LYS A 221 -7.86 21.92 26.13
C LYS A 221 -7.37 21.18 27.36
N GLU A 222 -6.14 21.38 27.72
CA GLU A 222 -5.72 21.22 29.10
C GLU A 222 -6.75 21.93 29.96
N GLY A 223 -7.39 21.18 30.86
CA GLY A 223 -8.41 21.67 31.77
C GLY A 223 -9.84 21.37 31.32
N ALA A 224 -10.18 20.13 31.03
CA ALA A 224 -11.55 19.69 31.05
C ALA A 224 -12.02 19.56 32.51
N ALA A 225 -12.33 20.71 33.12
CA ALA A 225 -13.23 20.73 34.24
C ALA A 225 -14.57 20.13 33.78
N ASP A 226 -15.01 19.15 34.51
CA ASP A 226 -16.36 18.65 34.71
C ASP A 226 -17.43 19.33 33.84
N THR A 227 -17.62 18.86 32.62
CA THR A 227 -18.81 19.16 31.84
C THR A 227 -19.85 18.14 32.23
N GLY A 228 -20.53 18.41 33.35
CA GLY A 228 -21.68 17.64 33.82
C GLY A 228 -22.73 17.50 32.73
N VAL A 229 -22.64 16.45 31.94
CA VAL A 229 -23.78 16.02 31.14
C VAL A 229 -24.66 15.23 32.06
N SER A 230 -25.84 15.77 32.40
CA SER A 230 -26.82 15.09 33.25
C SER A 230 -27.15 13.73 32.61
N VAL A 231 -27.29 12.70 33.47
CA VAL A 231 -27.66 11.34 33.10
C VAL A 231 -28.95 11.28 32.27
N GLU A 232 -29.82 12.28 32.40
CA GLU A 232 -31.06 12.44 31.65
C GLU A 232 -30.92 12.66 30.13
N LYS A 233 -29.70 12.98 29.64
CA LYS A 233 -29.40 13.13 28.22
C LYS A 233 -28.66 11.93 27.63
N ALA A 234 -28.49 10.86 28.39
CA ALA A 234 -27.91 9.63 27.88
C ALA A 234 -28.93 8.88 27.03
N VAL A 235 -28.59 8.56 25.79
CA VAL A 235 -29.44 7.71 24.94
C VAL A 235 -29.38 6.29 25.48
N PRO A 236 -30.53 5.62 25.73
CA PRO A 236 -30.53 4.26 26.23
C PRO A 236 -29.80 3.31 25.28
N VAL A 237 -28.94 2.47 25.82
CA VAL A 237 -28.25 1.41 25.06
C VAL A 237 -29.24 0.25 24.89
N GLU A 238 -29.71 0.02 23.67
CA GLU A 238 -30.50 -1.18 23.37
C GLU A 238 -29.57 -2.41 23.32
N HIS A 239 -29.85 -3.37 24.17
CA HIS A 239 -29.15 -4.65 24.24
C HIS A 239 -29.82 -5.64 23.27
N TYR A 240 -29.23 -5.92 22.13
CA TYR A 240 -29.68 -6.98 21.23
C TYR A 240 -29.05 -8.32 21.65
N PRO A 241 -29.81 -9.29 22.13
CA PRO A 241 -29.27 -10.60 22.43
C PRO A 241 -28.80 -11.27 21.12
N SER A 242 -27.57 -11.68 21.09
CA SER A 242 -26.98 -12.39 19.95
C SER A 242 -27.73 -13.72 19.74
N ALA A 243 -28.13 -13.97 18.49
CA ALA A 243 -28.78 -15.22 18.13
C ALA A 243 -27.80 -16.39 18.17
N LYS A 244 -28.06 -17.36 19.04
CA LYS A 244 -27.41 -18.66 19.24
C LYS A 244 -25.95 -18.65 19.72
N PRO A 245 -25.65 -19.21 20.90
CA PRO A 245 -24.28 -19.33 21.41
C PRO A 245 -23.49 -20.34 20.60
N VAL A 246 -22.27 -19.99 20.22
CA VAL A 246 -21.32 -20.81 19.45
C VAL A 246 -20.73 -21.95 20.32
N SER A 247 -20.77 -21.83 21.65
CA SER A 247 -20.52 -22.92 22.58
C SER A 247 -21.18 -22.61 23.94
N ALA A 248 -21.43 -23.66 24.75
CA ALA A 248 -22.20 -23.56 26.00
C ALA A 248 -21.56 -22.68 27.09
N ASN A 249 -20.31 -22.25 26.94
CA ASN A 249 -19.54 -21.56 27.98
C ASN A 249 -19.00 -20.17 27.58
N VAL A 250 -19.28 -19.66 26.39
CA VAL A 250 -18.81 -18.32 25.95
C VAL A 250 -20.01 -17.49 25.53
N LYS A 251 -20.33 -16.47 26.30
CA LYS A 251 -21.31 -15.45 25.92
C LYS A 251 -20.60 -14.33 25.18
N LEU A 252 -20.86 -14.22 23.90
CA LEU A 252 -20.41 -13.07 23.10
C LEU A 252 -21.47 -11.99 23.13
N SER A 253 -21.13 -10.81 23.56
CA SER A 253 -22.00 -9.64 23.55
C SER A 253 -21.48 -8.63 22.51
N LYS A 254 -22.37 -8.20 21.62
CA LYS A 254 -22.09 -7.08 20.72
C LYS A 254 -22.64 -5.82 21.37
N VAL A 255 -21.75 -4.89 21.72
CA VAL A 255 -22.13 -3.56 22.20
C VAL A 255 -21.98 -2.58 21.05
N VAL A 256 -23.03 -1.83 20.77
CA VAL A 256 -23.05 -0.78 19.74
C VAL A 256 -23.21 0.55 20.45
N VAL A 257 -22.23 1.43 20.30
CA VAL A 257 -22.24 2.77 20.90
C VAL A 257 -22.27 3.81 19.79
N ILE A 258 -23.29 4.66 19.79
CA ILE A 258 -23.40 5.80 18.88
C ILE A 258 -22.95 7.03 19.65
N PHE A 259 -21.97 7.75 19.16
CA PHE A 259 -21.39 8.89 19.86
C PHE A 259 -20.94 9.97 18.90
N ASN A 260 -20.79 11.18 19.43
CA ASN A 260 -20.21 12.29 18.67
C ASN A 260 -18.70 12.07 18.52
N GLN A 261 -18.20 12.26 17.34
CA GLN A 261 -16.80 12.07 16.97
C GLN A 261 -15.80 12.80 17.89
N ALA A 262 -16.18 13.95 18.42
CA ALA A 262 -15.37 14.71 19.39
C ALA A 262 -15.09 13.95 20.70
N ARG A 263 -15.84 12.90 21.01
CA ARG A 263 -15.66 12.05 22.21
C ARG A 263 -14.94 10.73 21.95
N PHE A 264 -14.46 10.53 20.73
CA PHE A 264 -13.84 9.25 20.34
C PHE A 264 -12.66 8.87 21.24
N THR A 265 -11.72 9.80 21.42
CA THR A 265 -10.50 9.52 22.22
C THR A 265 -10.85 9.16 23.65
N ALA A 266 -11.71 9.92 24.29
CA ALA A 266 -12.13 9.64 25.67
C ALA A 266 -12.86 8.29 25.81
N LEU A 267 -13.69 7.93 24.81
CA LEU A 267 -14.38 6.64 24.79
C LEU A 267 -13.40 5.48 24.55
N LYS A 268 -12.45 5.66 23.63
CA LYS A 268 -11.40 4.67 23.35
C LYS A 268 -10.57 4.40 24.61
N ASP A 269 -10.12 5.46 25.28
CA ASP A 269 -9.30 5.33 26.49
C ASP A 269 -10.04 4.60 27.59
N ALA A 270 -11.30 4.98 27.85
CA ALA A 270 -12.14 4.31 28.84
C ALA A 270 -12.41 2.83 28.50
N LEU A 271 -12.59 2.49 27.21
CA LEU A 271 -12.76 1.11 26.79
C LEU A 271 -11.48 0.29 26.93
N THR A 272 -10.34 0.91 26.69
CA THR A 272 -9.02 0.28 26.87
C THR A 272 -8.77 -0.01 28.35
N GLU A 273 -9.09 0.92 29.25
CA GLU A 273 -9.03 0.73 30.71
C GLU A 273 -9.94 -0.42 31.19
N LEU A 274 -11.06 -0.63 30.52
CA LEU A 274 -11.98 -1.74 30.79
C LEU A 274 -11.50 -3.08 30.18
N GLY A 275 -10.34 -3.11 29.51
CA GLY A 275 -9.76 -4.29 28.89
C GLY A 275 -10.36 -4.67 27.53
N VAL A 276 -11.09 -3.76 26.88
CA VAL A 276 -11.60 -3.97 25.52
C VAL A 276 -10.45 -3.78 24.52
N THR A 277 -10.01 -4.87 23.90
CA THR A 277 -8.85 -4.88 22.97
C THR A 277 -9.24 -4.78 21.50
N GLY A 278 -10.51 -4.97 21.16
CA GLY A 278 -10.98 -4.94 19.77
C GLY A 278 -12.24 -4.09 19.62
N MET A 279 -12.23 -3.14 18.68
CA MET A 279 -13.40 -2.36 18.33
C MET A 279 -13.42 -2.07 16.83
N THR A 280 -14.61 -2.08 16.23
CA THR A 280 -14.80 -1.64 14.83
C THR A 280 -15.52 -0.30 14.86
N ILE A 281 -14.95 0.68 14.16
CA ILE A 281 -15.50 2.03 14.08
C ILE A 281 -16.09 2.23 12.69
N THR A 282 -17.35 2.61 12.64
CA THR A 282 -18.05 2.93 11.39
C THR A 282 -18.61 4.33 11.47
N GLN A 283 -18.34 5.15 10.49
CA GLN A 283 -18.95 6.47 10.40
C GLN A 283 -20.37 6.33 9.83
N VAL A 284 -21.35 6.86 10.55
CA VAL A 284 -22.76 6.81 10.15
C VAL A 284 -23.32 8.22 10.09
N MET A 285 -24.18 8.48 9.09
CA MET A 285 -25.01 9.68 9.05
C MET A 285 -26.39 9.35 9.58
N GLY A 286 -26.78 10.02 10.64
CA GLY A 286 -28.15 9.91 11.16
C GLY A 286 -29.09 10.84 10.43
N CYS A 287 -30.21 10.33 9.88
CA CYS A 287 -31.34 11.12 9.41
C CYS A 287 -32.42 11.11 10.48
N GLY A 288 -32.67 12.26 11.11
CA GLY A 288 -33.74 12.40 12.11
C GLY A 288 -33.99 13.88 12.43
N THR A 289 -35.08 14.18 13.11
CA THR A 289 -35.40 15.54 13.60
C THR A 289 -34.38 15.99 14.65
N GLN A 290 -33.21 16.41 14.22
CA GLN A 290 -32.25 17.09 15.06
C GLN A 290 -32.30 18.58 14.79
N ASN A 291 -32.60 19.36 15.81
CA ASN A 291 -32.64 20.80 15.75
C ASN A 291 -31.24 21.36 15.39
N GLY A 292 -31.04 21.70 14.14
CA GLY A 292 -30.21 22.81 13.72
C GLY A 292 -28.69 22.61 13.54
N HIS A 293 -28.07 21.45 13.79
CA HIS A 293 -26.65 21.26 13.47
C HIS A 293 -26.37 19.84 12.90
N VAL A 294 -25.67 19.80 11.78
CA VAL A 294 -25.17 18.53 11.19
C VAL A 294 -24.03 18.02 12.08
N ASN A 295 -24.32 17.07 12.94
CA ASN A 295 -23.30 16.35 13.70
C ASN A 295 -23.06 15.00 13.04
N TYR A 296 -21.81 14.74 12.68
CA TYR A 296 -21.40 13.40 12.27
C TYR A 296 -21.34 12.49 13.49
N LEU A 297 -22.04 11.38 13.40
CA LEU A 297 -22.07 10.33 14.43
C LEU A 297 -21.17 9.19 13.96
N SER A 298 -20.38 8.64 14.86
CA SER A 298 -19.59 7.43 14.61
C SER A 298 -20.19 6.26 15.38
N LEU A 299 -20.30 5.10 14.71
CA LEU A 299 -20.78 3.86 15.28
C LEU A 299 -19.57 2.97 15.61
N ILE A 300 -19.47 2.52 16.86
CA ILE A 300 -18.45 1.53 17.27
C ILE A 300 -19.11 0.18 17.41
N HIS A 301 -18.53 -0.81 16.72
CA HIS A 301 -18.82 -2.22 16.94
C HIS A 301 -17.69 -2.81 17.78
N ILE A 302 -18.00 -3.26 18.97
CA ILE A 302 -17.06 -3.96 19.85
C ILE A 302 -17.32 -5.46 19.67
N SER A 303 -16.33 -6.18 19.13
CA SER A 303 -16.31 -7.63 19.12
C SER A 303 -15.17 -8.10 20.01
N GLU A 304 -15.43 -8.99 20.96
CA GLU A 304 -14.34 -9.66 21.67
C GLU A 304 -13.50 -10.47 20.68
N PRO A 305 -12.16 -10.44 20.83
CA PRO A 305 -11.28 -11.23 19.97
C PRO A 305 -11.57 -12.71 20.19
N THR A 306 -11.81 -13.42 19.10
CA THR A 306 -11.77 -14.88 19.10
C THR A 306 -10.38 -15.29 19.56
N ARG A 307 -10.25 -15.87 20.75
CA ARG A 307 -9.05 -16.63 21.11
C ARG A 307 -8.90 -17.71 20.07
N HIS A 308 -7.86 -17.64 19.26
CA HIS A 308 -7.42 -18.78 18.48
C HIS A 308 -7.09 -19.89 19.49
N ALA A 309 -7.94 -20.91 19.56
CA ALA A 309 -7.56 -22.15 20.19
C ALA A 309 -6.39 -22.72 19.39
N GLN A 310 -5.33 -23.03 20.11
CA GLN A 310 -4.22 -23.84 19.62
C GLN A 310 -4.71 -25.23 19.19
#